data_4f2945e449dc3bff28a95cbead102e17
#
_entry.id   4f2945e449dc3bff28a95cbead102e17
#
_cell.length_a   1.000
_cell.length_b   1.000
_cell.length_c   1.000
_cell.angle_alpha   90.00
_cell.angle_beta   90.00
_cell.angle_gamma   90.00
#
_symmetry.space_group_name_H-M   'P 1'
#
loop_
_entity.id
_entity.type
_entity.pdbx_description
1 polymer ?
#
loop_
_entity_poly.entity_id
_entity_poly.type
_entity_poly.pdbx_seq_one_letter_code
_entity_poly.pdbx_strand_id
1 'polypeptide(L)'
;LVTHMGIFKQVELANNEMTKDVDYILGNDTHERVRQPIEGKYAKVTEPGAFGSFVGKLNLYFVDGKIVKDDYELMDVDPDKYAADPKIQALVDKAKAPYKEHLEAVVGYTTTPIYRYLTVENPMDNMITDAARWKTGADISISNGFRFGNPIVPVDGKPEPITRANLWNLLPVNEKVKTGKVTGKQIKDWLEREMHNAFAQNSTERFGGWLVRFSGMEVDFNSQAPKGERVNSVIVKGEEMQDDEYYTISACVRPGDPEDNLCRIPGVKDVEVKDYTIHEVVEEYLKVNSPVSPKLEGRAYCDYLGEYSFSTVPGTNYKFQ
;
A
#
# COMPACT_ATOMS: atom_id res chain seq x y z
N LEU A 1 -3.90 24.52 -7.70
CA LEU A 1 -2.62 23.86 -7.43
C LEU A 1 -2.76 22.36 -7.63
N VAL A 2 -1.82 21.72 -8.35
CA VAL A 2 -1.77 20.26 -8.51
C VAL A 2 -0.57 19.74 -7.73
N THR A 3 -0.77 18.71 -6.91
CA THR A 3 0.27 18.19 -6.01
C THR A 3 0.32 16.64 -6.05
N HIS A 4 1.52 16.11 -5.77
CA HIS A 4 1.73 14.69 -5.48
C HIS A 4 2.32 14.57 -4.07
N MET A 5 1.44 14.60 -3.08
CA MET A 5 1.79 14.49 -1.66
C MET A 5 0.59 13.90 -0.90
N GLY A 6 0.85 13.26 0.22
CA GLY A 6 -0.20 12.64 1.02
C GLY A 6 -1.28 13.62 1.48
N ILE A 7 -2.52 13.12 1.60
CA ILE A 7 -3.71 13.93 1.90
C ILE A 7 -3.53 14.83 3.13
N PHE A 8 -2.85 14.36 4.17
CA PHE A 8 -2.61 15.14 5.39
C PHE A 8 -1.76 16.38 5.13
N LYS A 9 -0.73 16.26 4.28
CA LYS A 9 0.12 17.40 3.87
C LYS A 9 -0.66 18.37 2.98
N GLN A 10 -1.56 17.87 2.16
CA GLN A 10 -2.43 18.71 1.34
C GLN A 10 -3.40 19.52 2.22
N VAL A 11 -4.00 18.91 3.24
CA VAL A 11 -4.88 19.58 4.20
C VAL A 11 -4.10 20.63 5.02
N GLU A 12 -2.89 20.32 5.45
CA GLU A 12 -2.02 21.28 6.11
C GLU A 12 -1.69 22.46 5.19
N LEU A 13 -1.34 22.19 3.93
CA LEU A 13 -1.07 23.21 2.92
C LEU A 13 -2.29 24.09 2.67
N ALA A 14 -3.51 23.52 2.61
CA ALA A 14 -4.75 24.27 2.45
C ALA A 14 -5.06 25.22 3.61
N ASN A 15 -4.46 25.00 4.77
CA ASN A 15 -4.55 25.87 5.95
C ASN A 15 -3.37 26.86 6.09
N ASN A 16 -2.38 26.78 5.20
CA ASN A 16 -1.20 27.62 5.23
C ASN A 16 -1.39 28.89 4.42
N GLU A 17 -0.90 30.02 4.91
CA GLU A 17 -1.00 31.32 4.24
C GLU A 17 -0.37 31.34 2.83
N MET A 18 0.56 30.46 2.54
CA MET A 18 1.15 30.26 1.21
C MET A 18 0.10 29.97 0.12
N THR A 19 -1.04 29.44 0.48
CA THR A 19 -2.13 29.07 -0.44
C THR A 19 -3.31 30.06 -0.41
N LYS A 20 -3.12 31.26 0.15
CA LYS A 20 -4.19 32.28 0.24
C LYS A 20 -4.82 32.70 -1.09
N ASP A 21 -4.09 32.53 -2.18
CA ASP A 21 -4.53 32.84 -3.54
C ASP A 21 -4.83 31.57 -4.37
N VAL A 22 -5.00 30.44 -3.69
CA VAL A 22 -5.31 29.12 -4.29
C VAL A 22 -6.71 28.70 -3.86
N ASP A 23 -7.60 28.47 -4.82
CA ASP A 23 -8.96 28.01 -4.53
C ASP A 23 -9.02 26.50 -4.28
N TYR A 24 -8.25 25.70 -5.06
CA TYR A 24 -8.24 24.25 -5.00
C TYR A 24 -6.85 23.65 -5.02
N ILE A 25 -6.64 22.63 -4.19
CA ILE A 25 -5.53 21.70 -4.25
C ILE A 25 -6.06 20.38 -4.81
N LEU A 26 -5.63 20.03 -6.02
CA LEU A 26 -5.95 18.77 -6.70
C LEU A 26 -4.81 17.81 -6.43
N GLY A 27 -5.04 16.85 -5.56
CA GLY A 27 -4.03 15.96 -5.05
C GLY A 27 -4.16 14.52 -5.52
N ASN A 28 -3.13 13.76 -5.23
CA ASN A 28 -3.08 12.31 -5.30
C ASN A 28 -1.99 11.80 -4.33
N ASP A 29 -1.51 10.58 -4.49
CA ASP A 29 -0.47 9.90 -3.72
C ASP A 29 -1.06 8.91 -2.69
N THR A 30 -1.94 9.34 -1.79
CA THR A 30 -2.50 8.46 -0.75
C THR A 30 -3.69 7.63 -1.21
N HIS A 31 -4.16 7.82 -2.45
CA HIS A 31 -5.26 7.08 -3.08
C HIS A 31 -6.61 7.26 -2.38
N GLU A 32 -6.81 8.40 -1.70
CA GLU A 32 -8.05 8.66 -0.96
C GLU A 32 -9.22 9.00 -1.88
N ARG A 33 -10.39 8.46 -1.53
CA ARG A 33 -11.65 8.71 -2.24
C ARG A 33 -12.39 9.87 -1.61
N VAL A 34 -11.94 11.09 -1.89
CA VAL A 34 -12.54 12.30 -1.35
C VAL A 34 -13.85 12.59 -2.10
N ARG A 35 -14.98 12.24 -1.50
CA ARG A 35 -16.33 12.41 -2.09
C ARG A 35 -16.83 13.85 -2.02
N GLN A 36 -16.34 14.61 -1.06
CA GLN A 36 -16.60 16.03 -0.92
C GLN A 36 -15.29 16.75 -0.67
N PRO A 37 -15.06 17.92 -1.28
CA PRO A 37 -13.85 18.69 -1.03
C PRO A 37 -13.65 18.93 0.46
N ILE A 38 -12.43 18.71 0.94
CA ILE A 38 -12.07 19.02 2.32
C ILE A 38 -11.80 20.51 2.41
N GLU A 39 -12.57 21.21 3.25
CA GLU A 39 -12.45 22.66 3.43
C GLU A 39 -11.21 22.98 4.26
N GLY A 40 -10.27 23.72 3.69
CA GLY A 40 -9.17 24.36 4.38
C GLY A 40 -9.46 25.84 4.65
N LYS A 41 -8.57 26.51 5.39
CA LYS A 41 -8.69 27.95 5.68
C LYS A 41 -8.59 28.81 4.41
N TYR A 42 -7.79 28.39 3.45
CA TYR A 42 -7.48 29.15 2.24
C TYR A 42 -7.90 28.40 0.96
N ALA A 43 -7.79 27.09 0.94
CA ALA A 43 -8.06 26.27 -0.24
C ALA A 43 -8.89 25.03 0.11
N LYS A 44 -9.59 24.49 -0.89
CA LYS A 44 -10.26 23.18 -0.80
C LYS A 44 -9.34 22.08 -1.33
N VAL A 45 -9.40 20.89 -0.72
CA VAL A 45 -8.58 19.72 -1.14
C VAL A 45 -9.47 18.65 -1.73
N THR A 46 -9.05 18.09 -2.87
CA THR A 46 -9.67 16.90 -3.48
C THR A 46 -8.62 15.86 -3.83
N GLU A 47 -8.96 14.59 -3.67
CA GLU A 47 -8.17 13.45 -4.13
C GLU A 47 -9.11 12.39 -4.73
N PRO A 48 -8.97 12.06 -6.04
CA PRO A 48 -9.97 11.26 -6.76
C PRO A 48 -9.73 9.76 -6.69
N GLY A 49 -9.15 9.24 -5.63
CA GLY A 49 -8.89 7.81 -5.48
C GLY A 49 -7.75 7.30 -6.36
N ALA A 50 -7.86 6.08 -6.86
CA ALA A 50 -6.78 5.42 -7.59
C ALA A 50 -7.28 4.39 -8.61
N PHE A 51 -6.34 3.81 -9.36
CA PHE A 51 -6.49 2.64 -10.26
C PHE A 51 -7.46 2.84 -11.42
N GLY A 52 -7.73 4.10 -11.81
CA GLY A 52 -8.74 4.39 -12.85
C GLY A 52 -10.17 4.08 -12.42
N SER A 53 -10.41 3.88 -11.11
CA SER A 53 -11.72 3.54 -10.56
C SER A 53 -12.63 4.75 -10.35
N PHE A 54 -12.07 5.96 -10.42
CA PHE A 54 -12.80 7.20 -10.14
C PHE A 54 -12.38 8.33 -11.10
N VAL A 55 -13.31 9.27 -11.32
CA VAL A 55 -13.06 10.55 -11.98
C VAL A 55 -13.56 11.67 -11.08
N GLY A 56 -12.67 12.54 -10.64
CA GLY A 56 -13.04 13.78 -9.96
C GLY A 56 -13.46 14.83 -11.00
N LYS A 57 -14.70 15.28 -10.96
CA LYS A 57 -15.24 16.32 -11.82
C LYS A 57 -15.48 17.59 -11.01
N LEU A 58 -14.77 18.66 -11.33
CA LEU A 58 -14.89 19.96 -10.69
C LEU A 58 -15.37 21.00 -11.72
N ASN A 59 -16.53 21.55 -11.50
CA ASN A 59 -17.06 22.66 -12.29
C ASN A 59 -16.89 23.96 -11.48
N LEU A 60 -16.27 24.95 -12.09
CA LEU A 60 -16.06 26.28 -11.52
C LEU A 60 -16.83 27.29 -12.31
N TYR A 61 -17.63 28.15 -11.63
CA TYR A 61 -18.42 29.19 -12.24
C TYR A 61 -17.82 30.56 -11.87
N PHE A 62 -17.54 31.35 -12.89
CA PHE A 62 -16.86 32.63 -12.73
C PHE A 62 -17.79 33.81 -13.03
N VAL A 63 -17.70 34.88 -12.21
CA VAL A 63 -18.23 36.20 -12.45
C VAL A 63 -17.10 37.21 -12.15
N ASP A 64 -16.82 38.08 -13.08
CA ASP A 64 -15.76 39.09 -12.97
C ASP A 64 -14.42 38.55 -12.52
N GLY A 65 -14.03 37.37 -13.05
CA GLY A 65 -12.76 36.72 -12.76
C GLY A 65 -12.68 36.01 -11.38
N LYS A 66 -13.78 35.99 -10.63
CA LYS A 66 -13.86 35.30 -9.32
C LYS A 66 -14.76 34.09 -9.39
N ILE A 67 -14.39 33.05 -8.69
CA ILE A 67 -15.24 31.86 -8.51
C ILE A 67 -16.41 32.24 -7.60
N VAL A 68 -17.63 32.16 -8.13
CA VAL A 68 -18.86 32.45 -7.38
C VAL A 68 -19.61 31.18 -6.97
N LYS A 69 -19.33 30.07 -7.62
CA LYS A 69 -19.86 28.75 -7.31
C LYS A 69 -18.91 27.68 -7.79
N ASP A 70 -18.83 26.61 -7.05
CA ASP A 70 -18.17 25.37 -7.40
C ASP A 70 -19.13 24.18 -7.24
N ASP A 71 -18.87 23.12 -7.98
CA ASP A 71 -19.62 21.88 -7.94
C ASP A 71 -18.64 20.73 -8.19
N TYR A 72 -18.51 19.84 -7.21
CA TYR A 72 -17.59 18.71 -7.25
C TYR A 72 -18.34 17.40 -7.14
N GLU A 73 -17.97 16.46 -7.99
CA GLU A 73 -18.48 15.10 -8.00
C GLU A 73 -17.31 14.11 -8.14
N LEU A 74 -17.22 13.12 -7.26
CA LEU A 74 -16.37 11.95 -7.44
C LEU A 74 -17.21 10.84 -8.09
N MET A 75 -17.03 10.67 -9.39
CA MET A 75 -17.73 9.69 -10.21
C MET A 75 -17.05 8.33 -10.11
N ASP A 76 -17.82 7.29 -9.78
CA ASP A 76 -17.32 5.90 -9.87
C ASP A 76 -17.25 5.48 -11.35
N VAL A 77 -16.10 4.94 -11.79
CA VAL A 77 -15.94 4.32 -13.11
C VAL A 77 -16.53 2.91 -13.04
N ASP A 78 -17.81 2.84 -13.32
CA ASP A 78 -18.62 1.62 -13.22
C ASP A 78 -18.84 1.06 -14.64
N PRO A 79 -18.28 -0.11 -15.00
CA PRO A 79 -18.42 -0.68 -16.34
C PRO A 79 -19.86 -1.08 -16.68
N ASP A 80 -20.73 -1.26 -15.67
CA ASP A 80 -22.14 -1.56 -15.89
C ASP A 80 -22.95 -0.31 -16.27
N LYS A 81 -22.43 0.86 -15.89
CA LYS A 81 -23.04 2.18 -16.23
C LYS A 81 -22.46 2.81 -17.47
N TYR A 82 -21.16 2.64 -17.68
CA TYR A 82 -20.42 3.32 -18.73
C TYR A 82 -19.80 2.29 -19.70
N ALA A 83 -20.36 2.23 -20.91
CA ALA A 83 -19.78 1.39 -21.95
C ALA A 83 -18.38 1.88 -22.31
N ALA A 84 -17.46 0.96 -22.57
CA ALA A 84 -16.13 1.30 -23.07
C ALA A 84 -16.21 2.01 -24.43
N ASP A 85 -15.41 3.07 -24.61
CA ASP A 85 -15.23 3.70 -25.92
C ASP A 85 -14.62 2.69 -26.90
N PRO A 86 -15.25 2.39 -28.04
CA PRO A 86 -14.77 1.36 -28.96
C PRO A 86 -13.36 1.62 -29.52
N LYS A 87 -12.98 2.90 -29.71
CA LYS A 87 -11.64 3.25 -30.20
C LYS A 87 -10.59 3.00 -29.13
N ILE A 88 -10.87 3.38 -27.89
CA ILE A 88 -9.97 3.13 -26.77
C ILE A 88 -9.88 1.63 -26.49
N GLN A 89 -11.01 0.91 -26.52
CA GLN A 89 -11.01 -0.55 -26.36
C GLN A 89 -10.13 -1.23 -27.41
N ALA A 90 -10.24 -0.84 -28.68
CA ALA A 90 -9.40 -1.39 -29.75
C ALA A 90 -7.90 -1.13 -29.54
N LEU A 91 -7.53 0.04 -28.97
CA LEU A 91 -6.14 0.35 -28.61
C LEU A 91 -5.64 -0.52 -27.45
N VAL A 92 -6.48 -0.70 -26.44
CA VAL A 92 -6.18 -1.59 -25.29
C VAL A 92 -6.00 -3.03 -25.76
N ASP A 93 -6.93 -3.53 -26.58
CA ASP A 93 -6.86 -4.90 -27.13
C ASP A 93 -5.61 -5.11 -27.96
N LYS A 94 -5.27 -4.16 -28.83
CA LYS A 94 -4.03 -4.19 -29.62
C LYS A 94 -2.79 -4.21 -28.72
N ALA A 95 -2.76 -3.41 -27.66
CA ALA A 95 -1.62 -3.35 -26.74
C ALA A 95 -1.49 -4.64 -25.90
N LYS A 96 -2.62 -5.25 -25.51
CA LYS A 96 -2.65 -6.49 -24.72
C LYS A 96 -2.40 -7.75 -25.57
N ALA A 97 -2.74 -7.73 -26.87
CA ALA A 97 -2.70 -8.92 -27.72
C ALA A 97 -1.39 -9.73 -27.65
N PRO A 98 -0.18 -9.11 -27.67
CA PRO A 98 1.08 -9.86 -27.59
C PRO A 98 1.29 -10.58 -26.25
N TYR A 99 0.61 -10.14 -25.19
CA TYR A 99 0.79 -10.63 -23.83
C TYR A 99 -0.42 -11.40 -23.30
N LYS A 100 -1.47 -11.54 -24.11
CA LYS A 100 -2.76 -12.06 -23.68
C LYS A 100 -2.65 -13.42 -23.01
N GLU A 101 -2.08 -14.40 -23.69
CA GLU A 101 -1.90 -15.76 -23.17
C GLU A 101 -1.10 -15.78 -21.87
N HIS A 102 -0.01 -14.97 -21.81
CA HIS A 102 0.82 -14.84 -20.64
C HIS A 102 0.07 -14.25 -19.44
N LEU A 103 -0.70 -13.17 -19.68
CA LEU A 103 -1.41 -12.45 -18.61
C LEU A 103 -2.66 -13.20 -18.10
N GLU A 104 -3.37 -13.90 -19.00
CA GLU A 104 -4.57 -14.67 -18.66
C GLU A 104 -4.25 -16.04 -18.04
N ALA A 105 -2.98 -16.46 -18.04
CA ALA A 105 -2.57 -17.71 -17.41
C ALA A 105 -2.93 -17.73 -15.92
N VAL A 106 -3.70 -18.76 -15.52
CA VAL A 106 -4.04 -18.99 -14.12
C VAL A 106 -2.82 -19.56 -13.40
N VAL A 107 -2.38 -18.90 -12.35
CA VAL A 107 -1.22 -19.26 -11.53
C VAL A 107 -1.58 -19.89 -10.19
N GLY A 108 -2.86 -19.82 -9.80
CA GLY A 108 -3.38 -20.42 -8.58
C GLY A 108 -4.84 -20.05 -8.36
N TYR A 109 -5.35 -20.38 -7.17
CA TYR A 109 -6.72 -20.10 -6.74
C TYR A 109 -6.74 -19.60 -5.32
N THR A 110 -7.74 -18.79 -4.97
CA THR A 110 -7.98 -18.36 -3.59
C THR A 110 -9.38 -18.70 -3.13
N THR A 111 -9.53 -19.06 -1.85
CA THR A 111 -10.85 -19.27 -1.21
C THR A 111 -11.28 -18.09 -0.34
N THR A 112 -10.40 -17.10 -0.14
CA THR A 112 -10.68 -15.87 0.61
C THR A 112 -10.39 -14.63 -0.25
N PRO A 113 -11.00 -13.49 0.03
CA PRO A 113 -10.70 -12.25 -0.68
C PRO A 113 -9.22 -11.86 -0.56
N ILE A 114 -8.58 -11.60 -1.71
CA ILE A 114 -7.22 -11.05 -1.77
C ILE A 114 -7.32 -9.58 -2.19
N TYR A 115 -6.80 -8.70 -1.36
CA TYR A 115 -6.72 -7.26 -1.62
C TYR A 115 -5.46 -6.69 -0.97
N ARG A 116 -4.98 -5.56 -1.50
CA ARG A 116 -3.78 -4.90 -1.02
C ARG A 116 -4.10 -3.48 -0.57
N TYR A 117 -4.93 -3.40 0.45
CA TYR A 117 -5.42 -2.17 1.08
C TYR A 117 -5.19 -2.25 2.60
N LEU A 118 -5.78 -1.38 3.36
CA LEU A 118 -5.65 -1.22 4.81
C LEU A 118 -4.27 -0.67 5.23
N THR A 119 -4.22 -0.05 6.40
CA THR A 119 -3.03 0.66 6.88
C THR A 119 -2.01 -0.27 7.53
N VAL A 120 -2.47 -1.28 8.27
CA VAL A 120 -1.60 -2.11 9.13
C VAL A 120 -1.28 -3.45 8.50
N GLU A 121 -2.27 -4.16 7.98
CA GLU A 121 -2.13 -5.52 7.44
C GLU A 121 -3.09 -5.73 6.28
N ASN A 122 -2.78 -6.60 5.33
CA ASN A 122 -3.69 -7.02 4.28
C ASN A 122 -3.36 -8.43 3.77
N PRO A 123 -4.36 -9.17 3.21
CA PRO A 123 -4.17 -10.55 2.77
C PRO A 123 -3.13 -10.71 1.65
N MET A 124 -3.02 -9.74 0.73
CA MET A 124 -2.05 -9.85 -0.37
C MET A 124 -0.61 -9.76 0.11
N ASP A 125 -0.29 -8.80 0.98
CA ASP A 125 1.06 -8.69 1.53
C ASP A 125 1.39 -9.86 2.48
N ASN A 126 0.41 -10.41 3.20
CA ASN A 126 0.60 -11.64 3.96
C ASN A 126 1.02 -12.78 3.04
N MET A 127 0.32 -12.98 1.92
CA MET A 127 0.69 -14.00 0.92
C MET A 127 2.06 -13.74 0.29
N ILE A 128 2.39 -12.50 -0.07
CA ILE A 128 3.70 -12.14 -0.65
C ILE A 128 4.82 -12.46 0.32
N THR A 129 4.68 -12.04 1.58
CA THR A 129 5.73 -12.23 2.59
C THR A 129 5.85 -13.68 3.02
N ASP A 130 4.73 -14.43 3.09
CA ASP A 130 4.75 -15.87 3.34
C ASP A 130 5.44 -16.64 2.20
N ALA A 131 5.15 -16.29 0.95
CA ALA A 131 5.78 -16.88 -0.21
C ALA A 131 7.30 -16.63 -0.23
N ALA A 132 7.72 -15.39 0.04
CA ALA A 132 9.13 -15.04 0.10
C ALA A 132 9.85 -15.73 1.26
N ARG A 133 9.22 -15.83 2.42
CA ARG A 133 9.74 -16.56 3.58
C ARG A 133 9.85 -18.06 3.30
N TRP A 134 8.83 -18.66 2.71
CA TRP A 134 8.82 -20.06 2.28
C TRP A 134 9.98 -20.37 1.31
N LYS A 135 10.19 -19.50 0.31
CA LYS A 135 11.20 -19.68 -0.72
C LYS A 135 12.62 -19.51 -0.19
N THR A 136 12.84 -18.55 0.69
CA THR A 136 14.19 -18.18 1.17
C THR A 136 14.59 -18.92 2.44
N GLY A 137 13.63 -19.42 3.22
CA GLY A 137 13.89 -19.96 4.57
C GLY A 137 14.30 -18.89 5.59
N ALA A 138 14.12 -17.60 5.28
CA ALA A 138 14.46 -16.52 6.20
C ALA A 138 13.56 -16.54 7.45
N ASP A 139 14.07 -16.02 8.57
CA ASP A 139 13.29 -15.88 9.79
C ASP A 139 12.13 -14.91 9.58
N ILE A 140 12.40 -13.80 8.89
CA ILE A 140 11.45 -12.72 8.62
C ILE A 140 11.47 -12.39 7.12
N SER A 141 10.31 -12.19 6.53
CA SER A 141 10.16 -11.61 5.20
C SER A 141 9.40 -10.29 5.26
N ILE A 142 9.80 -9.33 4.44
CA ILE A 142 9.32 -7.95 4.50
C ILE A 142 8.80 -7.50 3.15
N SER A 143 7.67 -6.78 3.15
CA SER A 143 7.13 -6.01 2.03
C SER A 143 6.93 -4.55 2.42
N ASN A 144 7.11 -3.64 1.44
CA ASN A 144 6.89 -2.21 1.67
C ASN A 144 5.42 -1.82 1.87
N GLY A 145 4.48 -2.75 1.63
CA GLY A 145 3.07 -2.57 1.90
C GLY A 145 2.32 -1.64 0.95
N PHE A 146 2.77 -1.43 -0.28
CA PHE A 146 2.07 -0.60 -1.27
C PHE A 146 0.61 -1.01 -1.41
N ARG A 147 -0.25 0.00 -1.57
CA ARG A 147 -1.68 -0.20 -1.85
C ARG A 147 -1.90 -0.19 -3.35
N PHE A 148 -2.17 -1.35 -3.93
CA PHE A 148 -2.36 -1.50 -5.38
C PHE A 148 -3.46 -2.50 -5.71
N GLY A 149 -4.07 -2.28 -6.86
CA GLY A 149 -4.84 -3.23 -7.61
C GLY A 149 -6.28 -3.44 -7.15
N ASN A 150 -7.00 -4.18 -7.98
CA ASN A 150 -8.38 -4.56 -7.69
C ASN A 150 -8.41 -5.83 -6.84
N PRO A 151 -9.37 -5.95 -5.91
CA PRO A 151 -9.56 -7.18 -5.14
C PRO A 151 -9.87 -8.37 -6.03
N ILE A 152 -9.39 -9.56 -5.63
CA ILE A 152 -9.84 -10.86 -6.14
C ILE A 152 -10.81 -11.39 -5.09
N VAL A 153 -12.07 -11.57 -5.45
CA VAL A 153 -13.12 -11.95 -4.50
C VAL A 153 -13.80 -13.23 -4.94
N PRO A 154 -13.67 -14.34 -4.18
CA PRO A 154 -14.36 -15.57 -4.44
C PRO A 154 -15.88 -15.37 -4.48
N VAL A 155 -16.55 -15.98 -5.47
CA VAL A 155 -18.00 -15.91 -5.64
C VAL A 155 -18.63 -17.26 -5.32
N ASP A 156 -19.77 -17.26 -4.64
CA ASP A 156 -20.56 -18.46 -4.29
C ASP A 156 -19.77 -19.55 -3.53
N GLY A 157 -18.77 -19.15 -2.75
CA GLY A 157 -17.94 -20.06 -1.97
C GLY A 157 -17.02 -20.97 -2.81
N LYS A 158 -16.86 -20.67 -4.10
CA LYS A 158 -15.93 -21.39 -4.98
C LYS A 158 -14.57 -20.70 -4.99
N PRO A 159 -13.48 -21.47 -5.13
CA PRO A 159 -12.16 -20.87 -5.31
C PRO A 159 -12.12 -20.00 -6.58
N GLU A 160 -11.64 -18.76 -6.43
CA GLU A 160 -11.48 -17.79 -7.51
C GLU A 160 -10.09 -17.94 -8.15
N PRO A 161 -9.98 -17.98 -9.49
CA PRO A 161 -8.68 -18.07 -10.14
C PRO A 161 -7.85 -16.79 -9.92
N ILE A 162 -6.57 -16.98 -9.69
CA ILE A 162 -5.55 -15.93 -9.67
C ILE A 162 -4.82 -16.00 -10.99
N THR A 163 -4.97 -14.99 -11.83
CA THR A 163 -4.23 -14.89 -13.09
C THR A 163 -2.92 -14.12 -12.90
N ARG A 164 -1.99 -14.26 -13.86
CA ARG A 164 -0.77 -13.47 -13.84
C ARG A 164 -1.07 -11.97 -13.99
N ALA A 165 -2.14 -11.60 -14.71
CA ALA A 165 -2.62 -10.22 -14.76
C ALA A 165 -3.03 -9.70 -13.37
N ASN A 166 -3.66 -10.53 -12.54
CA ASN A 166 -3.97 -10.17 -11.15
C ASN A 166 -2.72 -9.91 -10.33
N LEU A 167 -1.66 -10.73 -10.51
CA LEU A 167 -0.38 -10.49 -9.82
C LEU A 167 0.22 -9.16 -10.23
N TRP A 168 0.30 -8.84 -11.54
CA TRP A 168 0.81 -7.55 -12.01
C TRP A 168 -0.04 -6.37 -11.53
N ASN A 169 -1.34 -6.56 -11.38
CA ASN A 169 -2.24 -5.52 -10.86
C ASN A 169 -2.03 -5.27 -9.36
N LEU A 170 -1.90 -6.34 -8.56
CA LEU A 170 -1.72 -6.24 -7.10
C LEU A 170 -0.26 -6.06 -6.67
N LEU A 171 0.69 -6.52 -7.48
CA LEU A 171 2.13 -6.47 -7.23
C LEU A 171 2.84 -5.89 -8.46
N PRO A 172 2.72 -4.56 -8.75
CA PRO A 172 3.22 -3.96 -9.99
C PRO A 172 4.74 -3.85 -10.06
N VAL A 173 5.44 -4.07 -8.97
CA VAL A 173 6.91 -4.06 -8.89
C VAL A 173 7.41 -5.48 -8.80
N ASN A 174 8.14 -5.92 -9.83
CA ASN A 174 8.68 -7.28 -9.92
C ASN A 174 10.22 -7.27 -9.89
N GLU A 175 10.75 -7.04 -8.70
CA GLU A 175 12.19 -7.02 -8.46
C GLU A 175 12.71 -8.35 -7.92
N LYS A 176 14.03 -8.57 -8.04
CA LYS A 176 14.70 -9.72 -7.44
C LYS A 176 14.55 -9.73 -5.92
N VAL A 177 14.51 -10.91 -5.36
CA VAL A 177 14.52 -11.10 -3.89
C VAL A 177 15.94 -10.97 -3.38
N LYS A 178 16.11 -10.32 -2.25
CA LYS A 178 17.37 -10.10 -1.54
C LYS A 178 17.23 -10.64 -0.13
N THR A 179 18.27 -11.30 0.37
CA THR A 179 18.35 -11.82 1.74
C THR A 179 19.54 -11.21 2.46
N GLY A 180 19.51 -11.23 3.78
CA GLY A 180 20.64 -10.79 4.61
C GLY A 180 20.37 -11.02 6.09
N LYS A 181 21.26 -10.52 6.94
CA LYS A 181 21.16 -10.62 8.40
C LYS A 181 21.14 -9.23 9.02
N VAL A 182 20.25 -9.05 9.99
CA VAL A 182 20.11 -7.83 10.79
C VAL A 182 19.99 -8.18 12.26
N THR A 183 20.36 -7.25 13.14
CA THR A 183 20.13 -7.41 14.57
C THR A 183 18.67 -7.08 14.92
N GLY A 184 18.18 -7.58 16.06
CA GLY A 184 16.86 -7.21 16.57
C GLY A 184 16.74 -5.71 16.75
N LYS A 185 17.80 -5.06 17.23
CA LYS A 185 17.81 -3.59 17.33
C LYS A 185 17.59 -2.88 15.98
N GLN A 186 18.22 -3.35 14.89
CA GLN A 186 18.00 -2.78 13.57
C GLN A 186 16.54 -2.95 13.12
N ILE A 187 15.90 -4.08 13.41
CA ILE A 187 14.48 -4.33 13.13
C ILE A 187 13.61 -3.37 13.94
N LYS A 188 13.86 -3.20 15.23
CA LYS A 188 13.10 -2.29 16.10
C LYS A 188 13.24 -0.84 15.65
N ASP A 189 14.46 -0.39 15.37
CA ASP A 189 14.72 0.96 14.88
C ASP A 189 14.03 1.23 13.52
N TRP A 190 13.96 0.20 12.67
CA TRP A 190 13.24 0.26 11.41
C TRP A 190 11.72 0.32 11.61
N LEU A 191 11.14 -0.53 12.46
CA LEU A 191 9.71 -0.49 12.79
C LEU A 191 9.30 0.86 13.36
N GLU A 192 10.07 1.42 14.31
CA GLU A 192 9.82 2.73 14.90
C GLU A 192 9.79 3.84 13.84
N ARG A 193 10.73 3.81 12.88
CA ARG A 193 10.77 4.77 11.78
C ARG A 193 9.57 4.61 10.85
N GLU A 194 9.22 3.38 10.48
CA GLU A 194 8.08 3.13 9.59
C GLU A 194 6.73 3.45 10.26
N MET A 195 6.61 3.20 11.55
CA MET A 195 5.44 3.61 12.34
C MET A 195 5.36 5.14 12.45
N HIS A 196 6.49 5.82 12.60
CA HIS A 196 6.51 7.27 12.58
C HIS A 196 6.08 7.83 11.22
N ASN A 197 6.54 7.24 10.13
CA ASN A 197 6.13 7.59 8.76
C ASN A 197 4.61 7.45 8.56
N ALA A 198 3.97 6.47 9.21
CA ALA A 198 2.54 6.22 9.07
C ALA A 198 1.68 7.01 10.07
N PHE A 199 2.15 7.17 11.32
CA PHE A 199 1.33 7.62 12.46
C PHE A 199 1.85 8.91 13.14
N ALA A 200 2.80 9.64 12.56
CA ALA A 200 3.22 10.92 13.13
C ALA A 200 2.01 11.86 13.31
N GLN A 201 1.93 12.54 14.44
CA GLN A 201 0.88 13.53 14.70
C GLN A 201 1.00 14.73 13.76
N ASN A 202 2.24 15.17 13.54
CA ASN A 202 2.52 16.19 12.55
C ASN A 202 2.45 15.61 11.14
N SER A 203 1.55 16.11 10.33
CA SER A 203 1.32 15.65 8.94
C SER A 203 2.55 15.82 8.03
N THR A 204 3.41 16.79 8.30
CA THR A 204 4.65 16.99 7.51
C THR A 204 5.67 15.89 7.70
N GLU A 205 5.58 15.15 8.81
CA GLU A 205 6.47 14.03 9.14
C GLU A 205 5.95 12.69 8.62
N ARG A 206 4.72 12.64 8.08
CA ARG A 206 4.17 11.43 7.48
C ARG A 206 4.71 11.20 6.09
N PHE A 207 5.06 9.96 5.82
CA PHE A 207 5.43 9.51 4.49
C PHE A 207 4.59 8.28 4.11
N GLY A 208 3.63 8.48 3.22
CA GLY A 208 2.62 7.48 2.87
C GLY A 208 1.50 7.42 3.91
N GLY A 209 0.76 6.34 3.93
CA GLY A 209 -0.38 6.15 4.82
C GLY A 209 -0.59 4.69 5.17
N TRP A 210 0.48 3.91 5.19
CA TRP A 210 0.47 2.50 5.50
C TRP A 210 1.76 2.06 6.17
N LEU A 211 1.64 1.06 7.03
CA LEU A 211 2.76 0.40 7.66
C LEU A 211 3.41 -0.60 6.68
N VAL A 212 4.67 -0.89 6.84
CA VAL A 212 5.35 -2.03 6.21
C VAL A 212 4.70 -3.35 6.62
N ARG A 213 4.82 -4.36 5.78
CA ARG A 213 4.24 -5.69 6.00
C ARG A 213 5.34 -6.72 6.20
N PHE A 214 5.00 -7.77 6.93
CA PHE A 214 5.97 -8.80 7.25
C PHE A 214 5.32 -10.16 7.52
N SER A 215 6.16 -11.19 7.48
CA SER A 215 5.88 -12.56 7.90
C SER A 215 7.02 -13.05 8.77
N GLY A 216 6.74 -13.94 9.71
CA GLY A 216 7.74 -14.52 10.62
C GLY A 216 7.99 -13.72 11.89
N MET A 217 7.28 -12.61 12.08
CA MET A 217 7.24 -11.89 13.36
C MET A 217 5.83 -11.40 13.67
N GLU A 218 5.57 -11.14 14.94
CA GLU A 218 4.38 -10.49 15.46
C GLU A 218 4.83 -9.21 16.19
N VAL A 219 4.14 -8.11 15.94
CA VAL A 219 4.50 -6.80 16.48
C VAL A 219 3.32 -6.18 17.20
N ASP A 220 3.48 -5.95 18.49
CA ASP A 220 2.57 -5.13 19.30
C ASP A 220 3.09 -3.70 19.36
N PHE A 221 2.22 -2.72 19.09
CA PHE A 221 2.63 -1.32 19.05
C PHE A 221 1.52 -0.36 19.47
N ASN A 222 1.94 0.84 19.92
CA ASN A 222 1.07 1.96 20.21
C ASN A 222 1.27 3.09 19.21
N SER A 223 0.30 3.30 18.31
CA SER A 223 0.38 4.34 17.29
C SER A 223 0.45 5.77 17.84
N GLN A 224 -0.05 5.99 19.07
CA GLN A 224 -0.11 7.29 19.73
C GLN A 224 1.14 7.64 20.54
N ALA A 225 2.01 6.65 20.78
CA ALA A 225 3.25 6.88 21.53
C ALA A 225 4.19 7.84 20.79
N PRO A 226 5.10 8.51 21.49
CA PRO A 226 6.12 9.34 20.90
C PRO A 226 6.98 8.57 19.88
N LYS A 227 7.66 9.30 19.01
CA LYS A 227 8.64 8.74 18.08
C LYS A 227 9.72 7.97 18.84
N GLY A 228 9.94 6.72 18.46
CA GLY A 228 10.92 5.82 19.07
C GLY A 228 10.41 5.03 20.29
N GLU A 229 9.12 5.17 20.64
CA GLU A 229 8.47 4.51 21.78
C GLU A 229 7.19 3.79 21.37
N ARG A 230 6.98 3.52 20.06
CA ARG A 230 5.75 2.91 19.57
C ARG A 230 5.75 1.39 19.63
N VAL A 231 6.90 0.76 19.49
CA VAL A 231 7.02 -0.70 19.52
C VAL A 231 7.00 -1.19 20.96
N ASN A 232 5.95 -1.90 21.36
CA ASN A 232 5.83 -2.51 22.68
C ASN A 232 6.62 -3.81 22.77
N SER A 233 6.41 -4.71 21.79
CA SER A 233 7.11 -6.00 21.72
C SER A 233 7.20 -6.50 20.28
N VAL A 234 8.19 -7.32 20.00
CA VAL A 234 8.34 -8.06 18.73
C VAL A 234 8.62 -9.51 19.07
N ILE A 235 7.80 -10.41 18.58
CA ILE A 235 7.94 -11.85 18.75
C ILE A 235 8.45 -12.47 17.44
N VAL A 236 9.55 -13.21 17.49
CA VAL A 236 10.10 -13.96 16.35
C VAL A 236 10.28 -15.41 16.77
N LYS A 237 9.78 -16.35 15.97
CA LYS A 237 9.83 -17.80 16.31
C LYS A 237 9.18 -18.17 17.66
N GLY A 238 8.19 -17.37 18.11
CA GLY A 238 7.50 -17.59 19.38
C GLY A 238 8.22 -17.05 20.62
N GLU A 239 9.35 -16.36 20.45
CA GLU A 239 10.14 -15.78 21.52
C GLU A 239 10.29 -14.27 21.32
N GLU A 240 10.46 -13.52 22.41
CA GLU A 240 10.70 -12.09 22.33
C GLU A 240 12.05 -11.79 21.68
N MET A 241 12.02 -10.93 20.66
CA MET A 241 13.19 -10.54 19.88
C MET A 241 14.26 -9.87 20.75
N GLN A 242 15.50 -10.36 20.65
CA GLN A 242 16.63 -9.81 21.38
C GLN A 242 17.41 -8.81 20.51
N ASP A 243 17.73 -7.65 21.08
CA ASP A 243 18.39 -6.56 20.37
C ASP A 243 19.72 -6.94 19.72
N ASP A 244 20.52 -7.80 20.39
CA ASP A 244 21.87 -8.20 19.98
C ASP A 244 21.90 -9.45 19.09
N GLU A 245 20.79 -10.17 18.96
CA GLU A 245 20.69 -11.35 18.14
C GLU A 245 20.51 -11.02 16.65
N TYR A 246 21.05 -11.91 15.81
CA TYR A 246 20.91 -11.78 14.36
C TYR A 246 19.73 -12.62 13.84
N TYR A 247 18.92 -11.99 13.02
CA TYR A 247 17.79 -12.58 12.31
C TYR A 247 18.03 -12.51 10.81
N THR A 248 17.72 -13.59 10.12
CA THR A 248 17.74 -13.59 8.65
C THR A 248 16.48 -12.91 8.11
N ILE A 249 16.67 -12.01 7.16
CA ILE A 249 15.56 -11.29 6.53
C ILE A 249 15.55 -11.49 5.02
N SER A 250 14.36 -11.39 4.42
CA SER A 250 14.17 -11.32 2.97
C SER A 250 13.23 -10.19 2.58
N ALA A 251 13.52 -9.54 1.47
CA ALA A 251 12.66 -8.53 0.84
C ALA A 251 13.04 -8.37 -0.64
N CYS A 252 12.26 -7.57 -1.39
CA CYS A 252 12.63 -7.21 -2.75
C CYS A 252 13.79 -6.21 -2.79
N VAL A 253 14.63 -6.33 -3.80
CA VAL A 253 15.60 -5.29 -4.15
C VAL A 253 14.87 -3.98 -4.46
N ARG A 254 15.43 -2.87 -4.03
CA ARG A 254 15.02 -1.55 -4.48
C ARG A 254 16.14 -0.97 -5.34
N PRO A 255 15.90 -0.71 -6.63
CA PRO A 255 16.91 -0.12 -7.50
C PRO A 255 17.43 1.21 -6.93
N GLY A 256 18.76 1.36 -6.91
CA GLY A 256 19.43 2.55 -6.40
C GLY A 256 19.74 2.53 -4.90
N ASP A 257 19.25 1.55 -4.13
CA ASP A 257 19.66 1.40 -2.74
C ASP A 257 21.10 0.84 -2.65
N PRO A 258 21.90 1.23 -1.62
CA PRO A 258 23.16 0.59 -1.32
C PRO A 258 23.06 -0.93 -1.19
N GLU A 259 24.15 -1.65 -1.45
CA GLU A 259 24.16 -3.11 -1.39
C GLU A 259 23.75 -3.64 -0.01
N ASP A 260 24.20 -2.97 1.06
CA ASP A 260 23.91 -3.31 2.45
C ASP A 260 22.57 -2.71 2.97
N ASN A 261 21.70 -2.24 2.06
CA ASN A 261 20.37 -1.77 2.43
C ASN A 261 19.31 -2.78 1.95
N LEU A 262 18.42 -3.18 2.84
CA LEU A 262 17.29 -4.07 2.53
C LEU A 262 16.01 -3.49 3.12
N CYS A 263 15.04 -3.16 2.26
CA CYS A 263 13.76 -2.56 2.66
C CYS A 263 13.92 -1.36 3.62
N ARG A 264 14.89 -0.48 3.33
CA ARG A 264 15.25 0.69 4.17
C ARG A 264 15.91 0.36 5.52
N ILE A 265 16.34 -0.87 5.72
CA ILE A 265 17.20 -1.25 6.85
C ILE A 265 18.65 -1.17 6.37
N PRO A 266 19.46 -0.25 6.88
CA PRO A 266 20.87 -0.13 6.50
C PRO A 266 21.77 -1.09 7.29
N GLY A 267 22.98 -1.33 6.78
CA GLY A 267 24.00 -2.11 7.47
C GLY A 267 23.67 -3.59 7.56
N VAL A 268 22.93 -4.12 6.60
CA VAL A 268 22.59 -5.54 6.49
C VAL A 268 23.85 -6.35 6.19
N LYS A 269 24.08 -7.43 6.93
CA LYS A 269 25.21 -8.33 6.73
C LYS A 269 24.83 -9.54 5.86
N ASP A 270 25.84 -10.18 5.29
CA ASP A 270 25.71 -11.41 4.49
C ASP A 270 24.64 -11.28 3.40
N VAL A 271 24.69 -10.15 2.69
CA VAL A 271 23.71 -9.81 1.67
C VAL A 271 23.86 -10.71 0.45
N GLU A 272 22.74 -11.26 -0.01
CA GLU A 272 22.67 -12.08 -1.22
C GLU A 272 21.44 -11.68 -2.07
N VAL A 273 21.66 -11.31 -3.34
CA VAL A 273 20.60 -11.11 -4.32
C VAL A 273 20.32 -12.43 -5.02
N LYS A 274 19.10 -12.91 -4.94
CA LYS A 274 18.67 -14.19 -5.53
C LYS A 274 18.44 -14.04 -7.04
N ASP A 275 18.52 -15.14 -7.77
CA ASP A 275 18.32 -15.17 -9.22
C ASP A 275 16.83 -15.20 -9.66
N TYR A 276 15.92 -15.06 -8.71
CA TYR A 276 14.49 -15.06 -8.95
C TYR A 276 13.83 -13.76 -8.45
N THR A 277 12.73 -13.42 -9.10
CA THR A 277 11.91 -12.25 -8.77
C THR A 277 10.80 -12.59 -7.80
N ILE A 278 10.17 -11.57 -7.21
CA ILE A 278 9.06 -11.77 -6.28
C ILE A 278 7.83 -12.39 -6.97
N HIS A 279 7.56 -12.10 -8.25
CA HIS A 279 6.48 -12.76 -9.00
C HIS A 279 6.74 -14.25 -9.17
N GLU A 280 7.96 -14.63 -9.55
CA GLU A 280 8.34 -16.05 -9.67
C GLU A 280 8.16 -16.78 -8.34
N VAL A 281 8.54 -16.15 -7.24
CA VAL A 281 8.35 -16.70 -5.89
C VAL A 281 6.86 -16.89 -5.57
N VAL A 282 6.03 -15.89 -5.82
CA VAL A 282 4.59 -15.98 -5.56
C VAL A 282 3.93 -17.02 -6.47
N GLU A 283 4.30 -17.09 -7.75
CA GLU A 283 3.79 -18.11 -8.68
C GLU A 283 4.18 -19.53 -8.24
N GLU A 284 5.43 -19.76 -7.81
CA GLU A 284 5.87 -21.04 -7.29
C GLU A 284 5.12 -21.43 -6.01
N TYR A 285 4.94 -20.47 -5.10
CA TYR A 285 4.17 -20.67 -3.87
C TYR A 285 2.72 -21.07 -4.17
N LEU A 286 2.08 -20.37 -5.10
CA LEU A 286 0.72 -20.68 -5.55
C LEU A 286 0.62 -22.07 -6.19
N LYS A 287 1.58 -22.49 -6.99
CA LYS A 287 1.61 -23.85 -7.60
C LYS A 287 1.59 -24.97 -6.57
N VAL A 288 2.24 -24.74 -5.42
CA VAL A 288 2.38 -25.74 -4.36
C VAL A 288 1.21 -25.68 -3.36
N ASN A 289 0.73 -24.48 -3.04
CA ASN A 289 -0.17 -24.25 -1.91
C ASN A 289 -1.61 -23.89 -2.34
N SER A 290 -1.91 -23.81 -3.64
CA SER A 290 -3.24 -23.49 -4.13
C SER A 290 -4.26 -24.62 -3.89
N PRO A 291 -5.51 -24.31 -3.50
CA PRO A 291 -6.05 -22.97 -3.25
C PRO A 291 -5.52 -22.37 -1.94
N VAL A 292 -5.12 -21.09 -2.00
CA VAL A 292 -4.66 -20.34 -0.82
C VAL A 292 -5.86 -19.70 -0.09
N SER A 293 -5.66 -19.35 1.19
CA SER A 293 -6.67 -18.70 2.03
C SER A 293 -6.05 -17.58 2.86
N PRO A 294 -5.38 -16.59 2.23
CA PRO A 294 -4.76 -15.52 2.98
C PRO A 294 -5.83 -14.68 3.69
N LYS A 295 -5.54 -14.27 4.90
CA LYS A 295 -6.45 -13.50 5.77
C LYS A 295 -5.65 -12.51 6.62
N LEU A 296 -6.36 -11.65 7.35
CA LEU A 296 -5.76 -10.85 8.42
C LEU A 296 -5.47 -11.80 9.60
N GLU A 297 -4.25 -11.77 10.11
CA GLU A 297 -3.75 -12.66 11.17
C GLU A 297 -3.37 -11.90 12.45
N GLY A 298 -3.39 -10.55 12.40
CA GLY A 298 -2.95 -9.73 13.51
C GLY A 298 -1.44 -9.69 13.67
N ARG A 299 -0.68 -9.84 12.57
CA ARG A 299 0.79 -9.81 12.61
C ARG A 299 1.33 -8.50 13.17
N ALA A 300 0.63 -7.39 12.93
CA ALA A 300 0.87 -6.12 13.57
C ALA A 300 -0.39 -5.73 14.33
N TYR A 301 -0.29 -5.65 15.65
CA TYR A 301 -1.41 -5.38 16.54
C TYR A 301 -1.29 -3.99 17.19
N CYS A 302 -2.39 -3.26 17.22
CA CYS A 302 -2.49 -1.97 17.88
C CYS A 302 -3.91 -1.78 18.40
N ASP A 303 -4.07 -1.60 19.71
CA ASP A 303 -5.37 -1.37 20.36
C ASP A 303 -6.06 -0.09 19.89
N TYR A 304 -5.26 0.94 19.55
CA TYR A 304 -5.77 2.22 19.14
C TYR A 304 -4.93 2.84 18.01
N LEU A 305 -5.52 2.94 16.83
CA LEU A 305 -4.85 3.55 15.67
C LEU A 305 -5.03 5.07 15.59
N GLY A 306 -5.92 5.62 16.40
CA GLY A 306 -6.12 7.06 16.62
C GLY A 306 -6.75 7.81 15.45
N GLU A 307 -6.84 9.13 15.63
CA GLU A 307 -7.39 10.07 14.64
C GLU A 307 -6.53 10.20 13.38
N TYR A 308 -5.32 9.66 13.42
CA TYR A 308 -4.34 9.74 12.32
C TYR A 308 -4.47 8.60 11.32
N SER A 309 -5.42 7.70 11.52
CA SER A 309 -5.80 6.72 10.52
C SER A 309 -6.59 7.39 9.39
N PHE A 310 -6.60 6.78 8.20
CA PHE A 310 -7.35 7.32 7.06
C PHE A 310 -8.86 7.44 7.31
N SER A 311 -9.42 6.68 8.23
CA SER A 311 -10.83 6.73 8.61
C SER A 311 -11.24 8.08 9.20
N THR A 312 -10.29 8.87 9.67
CA THR A 312 -10.53 10.18 10.28
C THR A 312 -10.37 11.35 9.30
N VAL A 313 -9.99 11.11 8.06
CA VAL A 313 -9.91 12.17 7.05
C VAL A 313 -11.32 12.54 6.59
N PRO A 314 -11.79 13.76 6.87
CA PRO A 314 -13.14 14.20 6.48
C PRO A 314 -13.38 14.03 4.98
N GLY A 315 -14.58 13.61 4.61
CA GLY A 315 -14.99 13.48 3.19
C GLY A 315 -14.48 12.22 2.50
N THR A 316 -13.76 11.33 3.18
CA THR A 316 -13.36 10.04 2.61
C THR A 316 -14.37 8.94 2.92
N ASN A 317 -14.46 7.91 2.05
CA ASN A 317 -15.21 6.68 2.32
C ASN A 317 -14.33 5.59 2.91
N TYR A 318 -13.11 5.90 3.21
CA TYR A 318 -12.16 4.94 3.75
C TYR A 318 -12.55 4.61 5.18
N LYS A 319 -12.84 3.34 5.43
CA LYS A 319 -13.05 2.82 6.79
C LYS A 319 -11.86 1.95 7.15
N PHE A 320 -11.24 2.29 8.23
CA PHE A 320 -10.25 1.44 8.85
C PHE A 320 -10.97 0.24 9.48
N GLN A 321 -10.53 -0.95 9.19
CA GLN A 321 -11.04 -2.19 9.79
C GLN A 321 -9.89 -2.97 10.40
#